data_3b5a729447e99ff2d4ff93622a59e679
#
_entry.id   3b5a729447e99ff2d4ff93622a59e679
#
_cell.length_a   1.000
_cell.length_b   1.000
_cell.length_c   1.000
_cell.angle_alpha   90.00
_cell.angle_beta   90.00
_cell.angle_gamma   90.00
#
_symmetry.space_group_name_H-M   'P 1'
#
loop_
_entity.id
_entity.type
_entity.pdbx_description
1 polymer ?
#
loop_
_entity_poly.entity_id
_entity_poly.type
_entity_poly.pdbx_seq_one_letter_code
_entity_poly.pdbx_strand_id
1 'polypeptide(L)'
;MEEKNYATVESLTAQANEQYLKYMNEGRLRDILKVMGLMPDYTVMNDVLIMSQMPNVKLVKRLTGWNKDGRKVKEHQKSLKIISPCLKKYNQDYTDENGNVFTKGIEKLDLSVGHVFDISQTEGREYPYLNTNKETIAKFFEAAKNSLERTAKGYKFEYVDQEPFAKMDKENKVVYIKDGLSIDELINTLINQTTRVLIDSRRPEGITSKTVENIDDIEYNCALYAIKSKLGLNLPDFNDDAITNLSDEEKLEFKNNLQKVRSVSMQLLSNFETAIEIAIRGLDKQTQKVEEEVKAQEKTEEVKAPVEKKTAKKTSSKSKKVESEVE
;
A
#
# COMPACT_ATOMS: atom_id res chain seq x y z
N MET A 1 7.64 21.49 38.69
CA MET A 1 7.47 20.21 38.01
C MET A 1 6.56 20.49 36.82
N GLU A 2 7.08 20.47 35.61
CA GLU A 2 6.22 20.54 34.40
C GLU A 2 5.29 19.35 34.42
N GLU A 3 3.98 19.58 34.46
CA GLU A 3 3.00 18.53 34.21
C GLU A 3 3.30 17.92 32.85
N LYS A 4 3.71 16.66 32.84
CA LYS A 4 3.83 15.90 31.59
C LYS A 4 2.44 15.77 31.01
N ASN A 5 2.10 16.65 30.08
CA ASN A 5 0.84 16.63 29.35
C ASN A 5 0.81 15.38 28.45
N TYR A 6 0.24 14.29 28.99
CA TYR A 6 0.09 13.06 28.21
C TYR A 6 -1.04 13.26 27.18
N ALA A 7 -0.78 12.91 25.92
CA ALA A 7 -1.82 12.94 24.92
C ALA A 7 -2.95 11.98 25.31
N THR A 8 -4.17 12.46 25.26
CA THR A 8 -5.39 11.66 25.42
C THR A 8 -6.09 11.48 24.07
N VAL A 9 -7.06 10.58 23.99
CA VAL A 9 -7.88 10.40 22.77
C VAL A 9 -8.61 11.69 22.45
N GLU A 10 -9.15 12.37 23.47
CA GLU A 10 -9.88 13.63 23.34
C GLU A 10 -8.97 14.74 22.78
N SER A 11 -7.75 14.88 23.35
CA SER A 11 -6.79 15.89 22.88
C SER A 11 -6.32 15.63 21.45
N LEU A 12 -6.10 14.35 21.08
CA LEU A 12 -5.75 13.98 19.70
C LEU A 12 -6.93 14.19 18.74
N THR A 13 -8.16 13.94 19.17
CA THR A 13 -9.36 14.18 18.34
C THR A 13 -9.53 15.68 18.07
N ALA A 14 -9.36 16.52 19.10
CA ALA A 14 -9.41 17.96 18.94
C ALA A 14 -8.30 18.45 17.99
N GLN A 15 -7.05 18.01 18.22
CA GLN A 15 -5.91 18.32 17.35
C GLN A 15 -6.15 17.89 15.90
N ALA A 16 -6.70 16.69 15.69
CA ALA A 16 -6.99 16.18 14.35
C ALA A 16 -8.02 17.06 13.62
N ASN A 17 -9.11 17.47 14.29
CA ASN A 17 -10.12 18.35 13.73
C ASN A 17 -9.54 19.73 13.39
N GLU A 18 -8.77 20.33 14.30
CA GLU A 18 -8.10 21.61 14.08
C GLU A 18 -7.15 21.57 12.88
N GLN A 19 -6.27 20.56 12.82
CA GLN A 19 -5.33 20.41 11.71
C GLN A 19 -6.04 20.09 10.39
N TYR A 20 -7.11 19.30 10.41
CA TYR A 20 -7.93 19.03 9.23
C TYR A 20 -8.52 20.33 8.66
N LEU A 21 -9.20 21.13 9.50
CA LEU A 21 -9.77 22.41 9.09
C LEU A 21 -8.69 23.36 8.56
N LYS A 22 -7.54 23.43 9.24
CA LYS A 22 -6.40 24.21 8.78
C LYS A 22 -5.98 23.82 7.37
N TYR A 23 -5.76 22.52 7.10
CA TYR A 23 -5.37 22.04 5.78
C TYR A 23 -6.45 22.31 4.72
N MET A 24 -7.71 22.12 5.07
CA MET A 24 -8.82 22.39 4.16
C MET A 24 -8.92 23.89 3.83
N ASN A 25 -8.76 24.77 4.81
CA ASN A 25 -8.79 26.23 4.65
C ASN A 25 -7.57 26.78 3.88
N GLU A 26 -6.44 26.07 3.93
CA GLU A 26 -5.24 26.35 3.14
C GLU A 26 -5.29 25.76 1.71
N GLY A 27 -6.40 25.12 1.29
CA GLY A 27 -6.53 24.48 -0.02
C GLY A 27 -5.62 23.23 -0.19
N ARG A 28 -5.31 22.54 0.91
CA ARG A 28 -4.38 21.41 0.94
C ARG A 28 -5.07 20.04 0.94
N LEU A 29 -6.25 19.95 0.32
CA LEU A 29 -6.95 18.67 0.16
C LEU A 29 -6.06 17.62 -0.52
N ARG A 30 -5.31 18.01 -1.56
CA ARG A 30 -4.41 17.10 -2.29
C ARG A 30 -3.30 16.52 -1.42
N ASP A 31 -2.82 17.23 -0.39
CA ASP A 31 -1.84 16.70 0.56
C ASP A 31 -2.44 15.59 1.42
N ILE A 32 -3.69 15.79 1.88
CA ILE A 32 -4.44 14.75 2.62
C ILE A 32 -4.63 13.52 1.75
N LEU A 33 -5.06 13.68 0.49
CA LEU A 33 -5.26 12.59 -0.46
C LEU A 33 -3.97 11.82 -0.75
N LYS A 34 -2.84 12.51 -0.87
CA LYS A 34 -1.54 11.90 -1.06
C LYS A 34 -1.15 11.01 0.12
N VAL A 35 -1.29 11.52 1.34
CA VAL A 35 -1.00 10.75 2.57
C VAL A 35 -1.96 9.57 2.72
N MET A 36 -3.25 9.77 2.42
CA MET A 36 -4.25 8.70 2.38
C MET A 36 -3.86 7.57 1.39
N GLY A 37 -3.34 7.91 0.22
CA GLY A 37 -2.84 6.91 -0.74
C GLY A 37 -1.63 6.14 -0.23
N LEU A 38 -0.71 6.81 0.50
CA LEU A 38 0.46 6.16 1.10
C LEU A 38 0.08 5.19 2.21
N MET A 39 -0.99 5.48 2.97
CA MET A 39 -1.37 4.77 4.19
C MET A 39 -2.88 4.45 4.24
N PRO A 40 -3.41 3.70 3.28
CA PRO A 40 -4.85 3.49 3.13
C PRO A 40 -5.50 2.74 4.31
N ASP A 41 -4.72 2.11 5.18
CA ASP A 41 -5.20 1.40 6.38
C ASP A 41 -5.57 2.34 7.54
N TYR A 42 -5.13 3.60 7.49
CA TYR A 42 -5.42 4.58 8.54
C TYR A 42 -6.68 5.37 8.23
N THR A 43 -7.34 5.91 9.26
CA THR A 43 -8.46 6.82 9.07
C THR A 43 -7.97 8.18 8.60
N VAL A 44 -8.81 8.96 7.91
CA VAL A 44 -8.49 10.32 7.46
C VAL A 44 -7.94 11.18 8.60
N MET A 45 -8.52 11.06 9.81
CA MET A 45 -8.06 11.82 10.97
C MET A 45 -6.68 11.38 11.46
N ASN A 46 -6.37 10.10 11.36
CA ASN A 46 -5.01 9.61 11.65
C ASN A 46 -4.01 10.06 10.58
N ASP A 47 -4.41 10.10 9.30
CA ASP A 47 -3.56 10.62 8.22
C ASP A 47 -3.20 12.09 8.49
N VAL A 48 -4.20 12.89 8.89
CA VAL A 48 -4.00 14.30 9.28
C VAL A 48 -3.09 14.42 10.51
N LEU A 49 -3.28 13.60 11.56
CA LEU A 49 -2.41 13.59 12.74
C LEU A 49 -0.98 13.22 12.38
N ILE A 50 -0.79 12.19 11.57
CA ILE A 50 0.53 11.73 11.13
C ILE A 50 1.21 12.82 10.31
N MET A 51 0.52 13.40 9.33
CA MET A 51 1.04 14.46 8.47
C MET A 51 1.41 15.71 9.27
N SER A 52 0.62 16.08 10.29
CA SER A 52 0.93 17.24 11.15
C SER A 52 2.17 17.03 12.02
N GLN A 53 2.44 15.80 12.44
CA GLN A 53 3.62 15.43 13.24
C GLN A 53 4.86 15.17 12.38
N MET A 54 4.67 14.68 11.13
CA MET A 54 5.74 14.36 10.18
C MET A 54 5.32 14.68 8.75
N PRO A 55 5.56 15.90 8.26
CA PRO A 55 5.11 16.32 6.91
C PRO A 55 5.66 15.48 5.75
N ASN A 56 6.85 14.90 5.91
CA ASN A 56 7.50 14.05 4.89
C ASN A 56 7.33 12.55 5.16
N VAL A 57 6.26 12.16 5.83
CA VAL A 57 5.94 10.76 6.11
C VAL A 57 5.86 9.93 4.82
N LYS A 58 6.34 8.69 4.90
CA LYS A 58 6.33 7.74 3.76
C LYS A 58 5.48 6.51 4.05
N LEU A 59 5.73 5.85 5.17
CA LEU A 59 5.01 4.65 5.59
C LEU A 59 5.14 4.48 7.09
N VAL A 60 4.04 4.36 7.79
CA VAL A 60 4.06 4.16 9.24
C VAL A 60 3.51 2.79 9.63
N LYS A 61 4.15 2.20 10.64
CA LYS A 61 3.68 0.98 11.29
C LYS A 61 3.94 1.06 12.79
N ARG A 62 3.22 0.24 13.54
CA ARG A 62 3.54 0.00 14.96
C ARG A 62 4.90 -0.71 15.07
N LEU A 63 5.56 -0.58 16.22
CA LEU A 63 6.83 -1.27 16.53
C LEU A 63 6.75 -2.77 16.19
N THR A 64 5.68 -3.44 16.60
CA THR A 64 5.46 -4.86 16.31
C THR A 64 5.33 -5.19 14.83
N GLY A 65 4.76 -4.25 14.04
CA GLY A 65 4.65 -4.37 12.59
C GLY A 65 6.03 -4.30 11.94
N TRP A 66 6.85 -3.31 12.34
CA TRP A 66 8.22 -3.20 11.84
C TRP A 66 9.08 -4.41 12.17
N ASN A 67 8.96 -4.94 13.40
CA ASN A 67 9.68 -6.16 13.80
C ASN A 67 9.30 -7.38 12.95
N LYS A 68 8.01 -7.53 12.60
CA LYS A 68 7.55 -8.60 11.68
C LYS A 68 8.15 -8.47 10.28
N ASP A 69 8.37 -7.25 9.82
CA ASP A 69 8.97 -6.96 8.52
C ASP A 69 10.52 -7.05 8.54
N GLY A 70 11.11 -7.45 9.67
CA GLY A 70 12.57 -7.53 9.83
C GLY A 70 13.25 -6.17 9.95
N ARG A 71 12.51 -5.16 10.41
CA ARG A 71 13.04 -3.81 10.68
C ARG A 71 12.94 -3.47 12.15
N LYS A 72 13.87 -2.65 12.64
CA LYS A 72 13.88 -2.15 14.02
C LYS A 72 13.77 -0.64 14.02
N VAL A 73 13.03 -0.09 14.97
CA VAL A 73 13.02 1.36 15.22
C VAL A 73 14.37 1.74 15.80
N LYS A 74 15.00 2.78 15.24
CA LYS A 74 16.28 3.32 15.71
C LYS A 74 16.15 3.85 17.13
N GLU A 75 17.24 3.89 17.87
CA GLU A 75 17.25 4.45 19.22
C GLU A 75 16.85 5.93 19.23
N HIS A 76 16.26 6.38 20.32
CA HIS A 76 15.86 7.77 20.58
C HIS A 76 14.82 8.36 19.59
N GLN A 77 14.15 7.53 18.77
CA GLN A 77 13.09 8.00 17.89
C GLN A 77 11.80 8.29 18.68
N LYS A 78 11.18 9.45 18.39
CA LYS A 78 9.86 9.80 18.94
C LYS A 78 8.77 9.18 18.06
N SER A 79 7.84 8.45 18.67
CA SER A 79 6.68 7.89 17.97
C SER A 79 5.71 8.99 17.55
N LEU A 80 5.05 8.78 16.43
CA LEU A 80 3.88 9.53 16.02
C LEU A 80 2.67 8.99 16.78
N LYS A 81 1.82 9.89 17.26
CA LYS A 81 0.62 9.54 18.04
C LYS A 81 -0.58 9.49 17.14
N ILE A 82 -1.37 8.44 17.28
CA ILE A 82 -2.60 8.21 16.53
C ILE A 82 -3.72 7.78 17.46
N ILE A 83 -4.96 7.84 16.99
CA ILE A 83 -6.12 7.27 17.65
C ILE A 83 -6.27 5.84 17.15
N SER A 84 -6.28 4.89 18.06
CA SER A 84 -6.26 3.47 17.74
C SER A 84 -7.35 2.68 18.47
N PRO A 85 -8.07 1.78 17.80
CA PRO A 85 -8.99 0.89 18.49
C PRO A 85 -8.23 -0.04 19.45
N CYS A 86 -8.82 -0.28 20.60
CA CYS A 86 -8.35 -1.23 21.60
C CYS A 86 -9.54 -1.97 22.23
N LEU A 87 -9.28 -3.14 22.80
CA LEU A 87 -10.26 -3.83 23.63
C LEU A 87 -9.99 -3.45 25.08
N LYS A 88 -11.00 -2.91 25.76
CA LYS A 88 -10.95 -2.64 27.19
C LYS A 88 -11.88 -3.57 27.92
N LYS A 89 -11.43 -4.04 29.08
CA LYS A 89 -12.24 -4.87 29.99
C LYS A 89 -13.02 -3.95 30.91
N TYR A 90 -14.31 -4.20 31.00
CA TYR A 90 -15.23 -3.51 31.87
C TYR A 90 -15.93 -4.55 32.74
N ASN A 91 -16.16 -4.22 34.01
CA ASN A 91 -17.03 -5.00 34.86
C ASN A 91 -18.46 -4.51 34.67
N GLN A 92 -19.37 -5.44 34.36
CA GLN A 92 -20.80 -5.13 34.19
C GLN A 92 -21.59 -6.03 35.14
N ASP A 93 -22.44 -5.38 35.92
CA ASP A 93 -23.35 -6.10 36.85
C ASP A 93 -24.56 -6.62 36.09
N TYR A 94 -24.92 -7.84 36.38
CA TYR A 94 -26.09 -8.55 35.87
C TYR A 94 -26.92 -9.04 37.04
N THR A 95 -28.26 -9.00 36.90
CA THR A 95 -29.17 -9.55 37.88
C THR A 95 -29.79 -10.82 37.28
N ASP A 96 -29.73 -11.94 38.02
CA ASP A 96 -30.37 -13.19 37.61
C ASP A 96 -31.90 -13.15 37.85
N GLU A 97 -32.60 -14.18 37.38
CA GLU A 97 -34.06 -14.34 37.54
C GLU A 97 -34.50 -14.39 39.01
N ASN A 98 -33.60 -14.64 39.94
CA ASN A 98 -33.85 -14.72 41.39
C ASN A 98 -33.50 -13.39 42.09
N GLY A 99 -33.07 -12.36 41.37
CA GLY A 99 -32.70 -11.05 41.90
C GLY A 99 -31.27 -10.98 42.46
N ASN A 100 -30.42 -11.99 42.26
CA ASN A 100 -29.01 -11.92 42.67
C ASN A 100 -28.19 -11.13 41.67
N VAL A 101 -27.36 -10.21 42.18
CA VAL A 101 -26.43 -9.42 41.36
C VAL A 101 -25.09 -10.13 41.29
N PHE A 102 -24.59 -10.31 40.09
CA PHE A 102 -23.23 -10.81 39.83
C PHE A 102 -22.49 -9.94 38.80
N THR A 103 -21.22 -9.74 39.02
CA THR A 103 -20.37 -8.93 38.12
C THR A 103 -19.67 -9.84 37.14
N LYS A 104 -19.80 -9.50 35.82
CA LYS A 104 -19.12 -10.19 34.71
C LYS A 104 -18.20 -9.24 33.99
N GLY A 105 -16.96 -9.68 33.77
CA GLY A 105 -16.01 -8.97 32.90
C GLY A 105 -16.45 -9.11 31.45
N ILE A 106 -16.66 -7.97 30.78
CA ILE A 106 -16.95 -7.90 29.34
C ILE A 106 -15.85 -7.13 28.65
N GLU A 107 -15.55 -7.49 27.40
CA GLU A 107 -14.64 -6.72 26.55
C GLU A 107 -15.47 -5.85 25.59
N LYS A 108 -15.18 -4.57 25.59
CA LYS A 108 -15.78 -3.61 24.64
C LYS A 108 -14.69 -2.96 23.81
N LEU A 109 -15.02 -2.69 22.54
CA LEU A 109 -14.18 -1.88 21.67
C LEU A 109 -14.19 -0.44 22.20
N ASP A 110 -13.00 0.12 22.38
CA ASP A 110 -12.78 1.48 22.83
C ASP A 110 -11.62 2.10 22.03
N LEU A 111 -11.31 3.36 22.26
CA LEU A 111 -10.20 4.06 21.64
C LEU A 111 -9.06 4.28 22.64
N SER A 112 -7.84 4.30 22.12
CA SER A 112 -6.63 4.57 22.89
C SER A 112 -5.64 5.36 22.04
N VAL A 113 -4.66 5.97 22.70
CA VAL A 113 -3.51 6.56 22.00
C VAL A 113 -2.61 5.43 21.50
N GLY A 114 -2.48 5.34 20.19
CA GLY A 114 -1.55 4.44 19.51
C GLY A 114 -0.23 5.13 19.19
N HIS A 115 0.83 4.33 19.03
CA HIS A 115 2.17 4.79 18.70
C HIS A 115 2.64 4.09 17.43
N VAL A 116 3.06 4.88 16.44
CA VAL A 116 3.58 4.41 15.17
C VAL A 116 4.89 5.11 14.84
N PHE A 117 5.66 4.52 13.94
CA PHE A 117 6.95 5.04 13.50
C PHE A 117 7.00 5.01 11.98
N ASP A 118 7.53 6.07 11.37
CA ASP A 118 7.77 6.11 9.93
C ASP A 118 8.97 5.24 9.55
N ILE A 119 8.98 4.74 8.32
CA ILE A 119 10.08 3.91 7.81
C ILE A 119 11.45 4.59 7.92
N SER A 120 11.52 5.93 7.81
CA SER A 120 12.76 6.70 7.98
C SER A 120 13.32 6.62 9.40
N GLN A 121 12.47 6.32 10.38
CA GLN A 121 12.83 6.10 11.78
C GLN A 121 13.29 4.67 12.06
N THR A 122 13.37 3.81 11.04
CA THR A 122 13.72 2.40 11.18
C THR A 122 14.96 2.04 10.38
N GLU A 123 15.58 0.92 10.75
CA GLU A 123 16.70 0.29 10.06
C GLU A 123 16.46 -1.21 9.92
N GLY A 124 17.20 -1.87 9.03
CA GLY A 124 17.07 -3.31 8.79
C GLY A 124 16.75 -3.62 7.32
N ARG A 125 16.03 -4.72 7.09
CA ARG A 125 15.73 -5.22 5.74
C ARG A 125 15.14 -4.12 4.85
N GLU A 126 15.58 -4.11 3.60
CA GLU A 126 14.97 -3.25 2.58
C GLU A 126 13.47 -3.56 2.44
N TYR A 127 12.68 -2.50 2.24
CA TYR A 127 11.22 -2.62 2.13
C TYR A 127 10.82 -2.51 0.65
N PRO A 128 10.64 -3.65 -0.04
CA PRO A 128 10.49 -3.66 -1.49
C PRO A 128 9.19 -3.03 -1.98
N TYR A 129 8.18 -2.94 -1.11
CA TYR A 129 6.81 -2.53 -1.50
C TYR A 129 6.56 -1.02 -1.46
N LEU A 130 7.56 -0.20 -1.11
CA LEU A 130 7.41 1.26 -1.19
C LEU A 130 7.35 1.76 -2.64
N ASN A 131 7.76 0.93 -3.58
CA ASN A 131 8.01 1.31 -4.97
C ASN A 131 7.18 0.50 -5.97
N THR A 132 5.89 0.27 -5.72
CA THR A 132 5.00 -0.09 -6.82
C THR A 132 4.92 1.15 -7.72
N ASN A 133 5.85 1.24 -8.65
CA ASN A 133 5.95 2.31 -9.62
C ASN A 133 5.53 1.81 -11.00
N LYS A 134 5.46 2.71 -11.97
CA LYS A 134 5.10 2.43 -13.35
C LYS A 134 5.89 1.26 -13.96
N GLU A 135 7.19 1.16 -13.68
CA GLU A 135 8.06 0.09 -14.21
C GLU A 135 7.67 -1.28 -13.64
N THR A 136 7.41 -1.34 -12.32
CA THR A 136 6.94 -2.56 -11.67
C THR A 136 5.57 -2.99 -12.20
N ILE A 137 4.66 -2.04 -12.42
CA ILE A 137 3.33 -2.29 -12.99
C ILE A 137 3.47 -2.86 -14.41
N ALA A 138 4.31 -2.26 -15.26
CA ALA A 138 4.54 -2.74 -16.62
C ALA A 138 5.16 -4.16 -16.62
N LYS A 139 6.10 -4.43 -15.73
CA LYS A 139 6.74 -5.75 -15.61
C LYS A 139 5.74 -6.85 -15.20
N PHE A 140 4.77 -6.53 -14.35
CA PHE A 140 3.77 -7.48 -13.86
C PHE A 140 2.36 -7.14 -14.36
N PHE A 141 2.28 -6.68 -15.60
CA PHE A 141 1.08 -6.16 -16.24
C PHE A 141 -0.13 -7.09 -16.11
N GLU A 142 0.02 -8.38 -16.41
CA GLU A 142 -1.10 -9.34 -16.34
C GLU A 142 -1.65 -9.50 -14.92
N ALA A 143 -0.77 -9.48 -13.92
CA ALA A 143 -1.21 -9.51 -12.51
C ALA A 143 -1.96 -8.24 -12.12
N ALA A 144 -1.47 -7.08 -12.55
CA ALA A 144 -2.10 -5.79 -12.35
C ALA A 144 -3.49 -5.72 -13.00
N LYS A 145 -3.58 -6.05 -14.29
CA LYS A 145 -4.82 -6.11 -15.07
C LYS A 145 -5.87 -7.00 -14.41
N ASN A 146 -5.51 -8.26 -14.17
CA ASN A 146 -6.40 -9.23 -13.55
C ASN A 146 -6.87 -8.84 -12.15
N SER A 147 -6.03 -8.13 -11.40
CA SER A 147 -6.40 -7.61 -10.07
C SER A 147 -7.45 -6.51 -10.18
N LEU A 148 -7.26 -5.55 -11.10
CA LEU A 148 -8.19 -4.44 -11.31
C LEU A 148 -9.56 -4.95 -11.78
N GLU A 149 -9.60 -5.85 -12.76
CA GLU A 149 -10.85 -6.45 -13.25
C GLU A 149 -11.60 -7.19 -12.14
N ARG A 150 -10.90 -8.00 -11.33
CA ARG A 150 -11.50 -8.70 -10.18
C ARG A 150 -11.95 -7.77 -9.06
N THR A 151 -11.29 -6.64 -8.88
CA THR A 151 -11.64 -5.66 -7.84
C THR A 151 -12.97 -4.97 -8.16
N ALA A 152 -13.30 -4.78 -9.45
CA ALA A 152 -14.59 -4.26 -9.92
C ALA A 152 -15.68 -5.33 -9.89
N LYS A 153 -15.96 -5.91 -8.72
CA LYS A 153 -16.90 -7.04 -8.54
C LYS A 153 -18.25 -6.81 -9.22
N GLY A 154 -18.67 -7.82 -9.97
CA GLY A 154 -19.97 -7.84 -10.64
C GLY A 154 -19.97 -7.16 -12.01
N TYR A 155 -18.88 -6.54 -12.42
CA TYR A 155 -18.71 -6.00 -13.76
C TYR A 155 -17.87 -6.97 -14.62
N LYS A 156 -18.22 -7.07 -15.91
CA LYS A 156 -17.40 -7.72 -16.93
C LYS A 156 -16.58 -6.66 -17.66
N PHE A 157 -15.38 -7.03 -18.09
CA PHE A 157 -14.55 -6.18 -18.94
C PHE A 157 -14.49 -6.81 -20.33
N GLU A 158 -14.89 -6.05 -21.34
CA GLU A 158 -14.92 -6.48 -22.75
C GLU A 158 -14.04 -5.54 -23.57
N TYR A 159 -13.14 -6.11 -24.36
CA TYR A 159 -12.21 -5.37 -25.20
C TYR A 159 -12.77 -5.31 -26.60
N VAL A 160 -13.02 -4.09 -27.08
CA VAL A 160 -13.73 -3.84 -28.35
C VAL A 160 -13.10 -2.67 -29.11
N ASP A 161 -13.21 -2.69 -30.43
CA ASP A 161 -12.80 -1.54 -31.24
C ASP A 161 -13.84 -0.43 -31.12
N GLN A 162 -13.52 0.58 -30.29
CA GLN A 162 -14.41 1.69 -30.01
C GLN A 162 -13.67 2.98 -29.63
N GLU A 163 -14.37 4.10 -29.68
CA GLU A 163 -14.04 5.36 -28.99
C GLU A 163 -15.20 5.70 -28.04
N PRO A 164 -14.96 6.32 -26.86
CA PRO A 164 -13.65 6.63 -26.24
C PRO A 164 -12.94 5.40 -25.66
N PHE A 165 -11.81 5.59 -25.00
CA PHE A 165 -10.98 4.51 -24.41
C PHE A 165 -11.75 3.54 -23.51
N ALA A 166 -12.83 4.01 -22.86
CA ALA A 166 -13.72 3.16 -22.10
C ALA A 166 -15.14 3.72 -22.05
N LYS A 167 -16.09 2.81 -21.97
CA LYS A 167 -17.53 3.11 -21.76
C LYS A 167 -18.10 2.12 -20.74
N MET A 168 -18.79 2.64 -19.72
CA MET A 168 -19.44 1.81 -18.72
C MET A 168 -20.94 1.69 -18.99
N ASP A 169 -21.42 0.45 -19.09
CA ASP A 169 -22.82 0.10 -19.09
C ASP A 169 -23.21 -0.37 -17.67
N LYS A 170 -23.86 0.52 -16.92
CA LYS A 170 -24.25 0.25 -15.53
C LYS A 170 -25.41 -0.74 -15.43
N GLU A 171 -26.30 -0.80 -16.42
CA GLU A 171 -27.46 -1.69 -16.42
C GLU A 171 -27.03 -3.13 -16.61
N ASN A 172 -26.19 -3.39 -17.62
CA ASN A 172 -25.67 -4.72 -17.93
C ASN A 172 -24.41 -5.08 -17.14
N LYS A 173 -23.85 -4.13 -16.38
CA LYS A 173 -22.60 -4.26 -15.62
C LYS A 173 -21.43 -4.68 -16.50
N VAL A 174 -21.27 -4.00 -17.62
CA VAL A 174 -20.17 -4.20 -18.56
C VAL A 174 -19.34 -2.93 -18.66
N VAL A 175 -18.01 -3.10 -18.63
CA VAL A 175 -17.06 -2.04 -18.97
C VAL A 175 -16.42 -2.41 -20.30
N TYR A 176 -16.74 -1.63 -21.32
CA TYR A 176 -16.12 -1.75 -22.63
C TYR A 176 -14.81 -0.98 -22.62
N ILE A 177 -13.72 -1.62 -22.99
CA ILE A 177 -12.38 -1.02 -23.09
C ILE A 177 -11.98 -1.03 -24.56
N LYS A 178 -11.40 0.07 -25.04
CA LYS A 178 -10.83 0.13 -26.39
C LYS A 178 -9.72 -0.91 -26.54
N ASP A 179 -9.77 -1.70 -27.61
CA ASP A 179 -8.71 -2.64 -27.94
C ASP A 179 -7.45 -1.89 -28.48
N GLY A 180 -6.29 -2.53 -28.37
CA GLY A 180 -5.02 -1.98 -28.89
C GLY A 180 -4.41 -0.83 -28.10
N LEU A 181 -4.87 -0.55 -26.87
CA LEU A 181 -4.24 0.42 -25.99
C LEU A 181 -2.84 -0.01 -25.58
N SER A 182 -1.93 0.93 -25.45
CA SER A 182 -0.63 0.70 -24.80
C SER A 182 -0.81 0.24 -23.34
N ILE A 183 0.19 -0.43 -22.77
CA ILE A 183 0.16 -0.88 -21.37
C ILE A 183 -0.18 0.28 -20.42
N ASP A 184 0.42 1.44 -20.62
CA ASP A 184 0.18 2.63 -19.79
C ASP A 184 -1.26 3.13 -19.89
N GLU A 185 -1.80 3.23 -21.10
CA GLU A 185 -3.18 3.67 -21.36
C GLU A 185 -4.17 2.66 -20.77
N LEU A 186 -3.93 1.37 -20.97
CA LEU A 186 -4.81 0.32 -20.48
C LEU A 186 -4.84 0.27 -18.94
N ILE A 187 -3.69 0.32 -18.28
CA ILE A 187 -3.63 0.36 -16.80
C ILE A 187 -4.33 1.61 -16.25
N ASN A 188 -4.07 2.78 -16.83
CA ASN A 188 -4.76 4.01 -16.42
C ASN A 188 -6.28 3.90 -16.62
N THR A 189 -6.71 3.34 -17.74
CA THR A 189 -8.13 3.15 -18.05
C THR A 189 -8.77 2.17 -17.07
N LEU A 190 -8.12 1.05 -16.78
CA LEU A 190 -8.61 0.05 -15.81
C LEU A 190 -8.71 0.63 -14.40
N ILE A 191 -7.70 1.39 -13.94
CA ILE A 191 -7.74 2.08 -12.63
C ILE A 191 -8.93 3.05 -12.60
N ASN A 192 -9.13 3.86 -13.64
CA ASN A 192 -10.22 4.80 -13.73
C ASN A 192 -11.58 4.10 -13.64
N GLN A 193 -11.81 3.05 -14.44
CA GLN A 193 -13.08 2.33 -14.47
C GLN A 193 -13.34 1.55 -13.18
N THR A 194 -12.34 0.85 -12.65
CA THR A 194 -12.45 0.14 -11.36
C THR A 194 -12.76 1.11 -10.23
N THR A 195 -12.10 2.26 -10.18
CA THR A 195 -12.39 3.31 -9.19
C THR A 195 -13.83 3.80 -9.31
N ARG A 196 -14.33 4.05 -10.53
CA ARG A 196 -15.72 4.46 -10.76
C ARG A 196 -16.70 3.41 -10.27
N VAL A 197 -16.49 2.14 -10.61
CA VAL A 197 -17.31 1.02 -10.11
C VAL A 197 -17.35 0.98 -8.59
N LEU A 198 -16.20 1.16 -7.94
CA LEU A 198 -16.11 1.12 -6.49
C LEU A 198 -16.82 2.32 -5.82
N ILE A 199 -16.65 3.53 -6.34
CA ILE A 199 -17.33 4.72 -5.83
C ILE A 199 -18.85 4.58 -5.97
N ASP A 200 -19.33 4.19 -7.16
CA ASP A 200 -20.76 4.03 -7.46
C ASP A 200 -21.41 2.91 -6.61
N SER A 201 -20.64 1.90 -6.19
CA SER A 201 -21.15 0.80 -5.37
C SER A 201 -21.28 1.15 -3.88
N ARG A 202 -20.75 2.28 -3.45
CA ARG A 202 -20.77 2.69 -2.04
C ARG A 202 -21.97 3.62 -1.77
N ARG A 203 -22.50 3.52 -0.54
CA ARG A 203 -23.54 4.42 -0.10
C ARG A 203 -22.98 5.84 0.04
N PRO A 204 -23.76 6.87 -0.30
CA PRO A 204 -23.39 8.25 0.00
C PRO A 204 -23.22 8.44 1.51
N GLU A 205 -22.14 9.12 1.89
CA GLU A 205 -21.83 9.50 3.28
C GLU A 205 -21.37 10.96 3.27
N GLY A 206 -21.69 11.72 4.32
CA GLY A 206 -21.31 13.13 4.43
C GLY A 206 -22.15 14.06 3.56
N ILE A 207 -21.52 15.11 3.03
CA ILE A 207 -22.20 16.09 2.17
C ILE A 207 -22.67 15.44 0.87
N THR A 208 -23.77 15.93 0.34
CA THR A 208 -24.46 15.38 -0.83
C THR A 208 -24.53 16.40 -1.97
N SER A 209 -25.08 15.99 -3.11
CA SER A 209 -25.33 16.87 -4.26
C SER A 209 -26.31 18.00 -3.96
N LYS A 210 -26.99 17.99 -2.81
CA LYS A 210 -27.79 19.14 -2.33
C LYS A 210 -26.89 20.26 -1.80
N THR A 211 -25.73 19.92 -1.24
CA THR A 211 -24.77 20.88 -0.70
C THR A 211 -23.73 21.26 -1.77
N VAL A 212 -23.22 20.27 -2.49
CA VAL A 212 -22.19 20.46 -3.52
C VAL A 212 -22.63 19.76 -4.80
N GLU A 213 -22.76 20.50 -5.88
CA GLU A 213 -23.02 19.93 -7.19
C GLU A 213 -21.86 19.00 -7.61
N ASN A 214 -22.20 17.88 -8.24
CA ASN A 214 -21.21 16.87 -8.73
C ASN A 214 -20.31 16.28 -7.64
N ILE A 215 -20.78 16.18 -6.40
CA ILE A 215 -19.99 15.60 -5.29
C ILE A 215 -19.46 14.20 -5.61
N ASP A 216 -20.22 13.37 -6.34
CA ASP A 216 -19.80 12.03 -6.75
C ASP A 216 -18.56 12.06 -7.68
N ASP A 217 -18.45 13.06 -8.53
CA ASP A 217 -17.27 13.27 -9.39
C ASP A 217 -16.08 13.80 -8.60
N ILE A 218 -16.33 14.63 -7.59
CA ILE A 218 -15.29 15.09 -6.66
C ILE A 218 -14.73 13.88 -5.87
N GLU A 219 -15.60 13.05 -5.28
CA GLU A 219 -15.19 11.84 -4.57
C GLU A 219 -14.38 10.87 -5.47
N TYR A 220 -14.85 10.69 -6.70
CA TYR A 220 -14.14 9.88 -7.70
C TYR A 220 -12.74 10.42 -8.00
N ASN A 221 -12.61 11.72 -8.26
CA ASN A 221 -11.32 12.34 -8.52
C ASN A 221 -10.40 12.33 -7.29
N CYS A 222 -10.94 12.50 -6.07
CA CYS A 222 -10.19 12.33 -4.84
C CYS A 222 -9.63 10.90 -4.70
N ALA A 223 -10.43 9.87 -5.00
CA ALA A 223 -9.99 8.49 -4.96
C ALA A 223 -8.91 8.21 -6.01
N LEU A 224 -9.09 8.68 -7.24
CA LEU A 224 -8.07 8.58 -8.29
C LEU A 224 -6.77 9.27 -7.90
N TYR A 225 -6.86 10.46 -7.30
CA TYR A 225 -5.68 11.18 -6.85
C TYR A 225 -4.88 10.39 -5.82
N ALA A 226 -5.55 9.86 -4.79
CA ALA A 226 -4.92 9.03 -3.77
C ALA A 226 -4.25 7.78 -4.36
N ILE A 227 -4.98 7.04 -5.21
CA ILE A 227 -4.50 5.80 -5.84
C ILE A 227 -3.31 6.08 -6.76
N LYS A 228 -3.46 7.04 -7.68
CA LYS A 228 -2.42 7.35 -8.67
C LYS A 228 -1.18 7.97 -8.05
N SER A 229 -1.35 8.77 -6.98
CA SER A 229 -0.24 9.30 -6.19
C SER A 229 0.62 8.18 -5.59
N LYS A 230 -0.02 7.15 -5.03
CA LYS A 230 0.67 5.98 -4.48
C LYS A 230 1.42 5.18 -5.56
N LEU A 231 0.81 5.03 -6.73
CA LEU A 231 1.37 4.23 -7.83
C LEU A 231 2.35 5.00 -8.72
N GLY A 232 2.60 6.30 -8.44
CA GLY A 232 3.49 7.13 -9.25
C GLY A 232 2.98 7.36 -10.67
N LEU A 233 1.65 7.35 -10.87
CA LEU A 233 1.00 7.59 -12.15
C LEU A 233 0.62 9.06 -12.33
N ASN A 234 0.25 9.45 -13.55
CA ASN A 234 -0.23 10.80 -13.84
C ASN A 234 -1.47 11.11 -13.00
N LEU A 235 -1.40 12.18 -12.22
CA LEU A 235 -2.47 12.59 -11.31
C LEU A 235 -3.63 13.20 -12.10
N PRO A 236 -4.88 12.99 -11.66
CA PRO A 236 -6.02 13.69 -12.24
C PRO A 236 -5.92 15.19 -11.89
N ASP A 237 -6.24 16.03 -12.86
CA ASP A 237 -6.55 17.42 -12.60
C ASP A 237 -8.07 17.54 -12.36
N PHE A 238 -8.45 18.10 -11.22
CA PHE A 238 -9.85 18.31 -10.89
C PHE A 238 -10.00 19.59 -10.06
N ASN A 239 -11.15 20.23 -10.20
CA ASN A 239 -11.50 21.41 -9.42
C ASN A 239 -12.07 21.00 -8.05
N ASP A 240 -11.44 21.46 -6.98
CA ASP A 240 -11.83 21.27 -5.58
C ASP A 240 -12.29 22.59 -4.91
N ASP A 241 -12.50 23.66 -5.68
CA ASP A 241 -12.94 24.96 -5.17
C ASP A 241 -14.27 24.86 -4.40
N ALA A 242 -15.20 24.02 -4.89
CA ALA A 242 -16.47 23.79 -4.21
C ALA A 242 -16.29 23.26 -2.79
N ILE A 243 -15.26 22.48 -2.53
CA ILE A 243 -14.94 21.96 -1.20
C ILE A 243 -14.15 22.99 -0.37
N THR A 244 -13.25 23.72 -1.01
CA THR A 244 -12.46 24.76 -0.34
C THR A 244 -13.36 25.89 0.20
N ASN A 245 -14.44 26.21 -0.50
CA ASN A 245 -15.37 27.28 -0.15
C ASN A 245 -16.48 26.88 0.85
N LEU A 246 -16.52 25.63 1.32
CA LEU A 246 -17.46 25.18 2.35
C LEU A 246 -17.20 25.90 3.70
N SER A 247 -18.25 25.99 4.53
CA SER A 247 -18.10 26.35 5.93
C SER A 247 -17.29 25.33 6.71
N ASP A 248 -16.78 25.69 7.90
CA ASP A 248 -16.01 24.77 8.73
C ASP A 248 -16.83 23.56 9.17
N GLU A 249 -18.12 23.71 9.43
CA GLU A 249 -19.05 22.63 9.74
C GLU A 249 -19.21 21.67 8.56
N GLU A 250 -19.41 22.19 7.36
CA GLU A 250 -19.54 21.39 6.14
C GLU A 250 -18.21 20.69 5.78
N LYS A 251 -17.06 21.35 5.99
CA LYS A 251 -15.74 20.71 5.85
C LYS A 251 -15.58 19.55 6.82
N LEU A 252 -16.03 19.71 8.07
CA LEU A 252 -16.03 18.62 9.04
C LEU A 252 -16.96 17.47 8.63
N GLU A 253 -18.09 17.75 7.99
CA GLU A 253 -18.97 16.73 7.42
C GLU A 253 -18.33 16.03 6.21
N PHE A 254 -17.61 16.76 5.35
CA PHE A 254 -16.89 16.22 4.20
C PHE A 254 -15.84 15.15 4.58
N LYS A 255 -15.40 15.06 5.83
CA LYS A 255 -14.59 13.93 6.31
C LYS A 255 -15.24 12.59 6.03
N ASN A 256 -16.57 12.50 6.07
CA ASN A 256 -17.30 11.26 5.81
C ASN A 256 -17.17 10.86 4.34
N ASN A 257 -17.21 11.84 3.41
CA ASN A 257 -16.92 11.61 2.00
C ASN A 257 -15.48 11.09 1.82
N LEU A 258 -14.51 11.69 2.52
CA LEU A 258 -13.12 11.23 2.49
C LEU A 258 -12.94 9.82 3.09
N GLN A 259 -13.75 9.39 4.06
CA GLN A 259 -13.76 8.01 4.53
C GLN A 259 -14.23 7.02 3.46
N LYS A 260 -15.24 7.42 2.66
CA LYS A 260 -15.68 6.66 1.49
C LYS A 260 -14.54 6.56 0.45
N VAL A 261 -13.91 7.69 0.12
CA VAL A 261 -12.74 7.78 -0.77
C VAL A 261 -11.62 6.85 -0.29
N ARG A 262 -11.26 6.92 1.00
CA ARG A 262 -10.25 6.05 1.62
C ARG A 262 -10.59 4.57 1.48
N SER A 263 -11.84 4.22 1.76
CA SER A 263 -12.31 2.83 1.66
C SER A 263 -12.16 2.26 0.25
N VAL A 264 -12.42 3.07 -0.78
CA VAL A 264 -12.20 2.72 -2.20
C VAL A 264 -10.71 2.57 -2.50
N SER A 265 -9.92 3.56 -2.10
CA SER A 265 -8.47 3.54 -2.32
C SER A 265 -7.80 2.35 -1.64
N MET A 266 -8.17 2.06 -0.38
CA MET A 266 -7.69 0.90 0.36
C MET A 266 -8.02 -0.42 -0.35
N GLN A 267 -9.25 -0.61 -0.78
CA GLN A 267 -9.67 -1.83 -1.46
C GLN A 267 -8.90 -2.04 -2.76
N LEU A 268 -8.78 -1.00 -3.59
CA LEU A 268 -8.09 -1.09 -4.87
C LEU A 268 -6.59 -1.33 -4.66
N LEU A 269 -5.93 -0.49 -3.85
CA LEU A 269 -4.49 -0.58 -3.61
C LEU A 269 -4.09 -1.89 -2.95
N SER A 270 -4.80 -2.33 -1.92
CA SER A 270 -4.49 -3.60 -1.23
C SER A 270 -4.60 -4.80 -2.17
N ASN A 271 -5.65 -4.88 -2.98
CA ASN A 271 -5.80 -5.96 -3.95
C ASN A 271 -4.72 -5.91 -5.03
N PHE A 272 -4.40 -4.71 -5.51
CA PHE A 272 -3.40 -4.47 -6.54
C PHE A 272 -1.99 -4.82 -6.06
N GLU A 273 -1.57 -4.29 -4.90
CA GLU A 273 -0.26 -4.56 -4.30
C GLU A 273 -0.09 -6.04 -3.97
N THR A 274 -1.13 -6.69 -3.44
CA THR A 274 -1.11 -8.13 -3.17
C THR A 274 -0.89 -8.95 -4.45
N ALA A 275 -1.53 -8.59 -5.55
CA ALA A 275 -1.38 -9.30 -6.81
C ALA A 275 0.05 -9.15 -7.37
N ILE A 276 0.60 -7.94 -7.31
CA ILE A 276 2.00 -7.67 -7.72
C ILE A 276 2.98 -8.44 -6.83
N GLU A 277 2.77 -8.45 -5.52
CA GLU A 277 3.62 -9.19 -4.58
C GLU A 277 3.63 -10.70 -4.86
N ILE A 278 2.48 -11.29 -5.12
CA ILE A 278 2.36 -12.70 -5.50
C ILE A 278 3.12 -12.98 -6.79
N ALA A 279 3.02 -12.09 -7.78
CA ALA A 279 3.72 -12.23 -9.05
C ALA A 279 5.24 -12.12 -8.90
N ILE A 280 5.75 -11.21 -8.07
CA ILE A 280 7.18 -11.08 -7.73
C ILE A 280 7.68 -12.38 -7.09
N ARG A 281 6.99 -12.86 -6.05
CA ARG A 281 7.38 -14.10 -5.35
C ARG A 281 7.34 -15.34 -6.26
N GLY A 282 6.43 -15.35 -7.22
CA GLY A 282 6.35 -16.41 -8.23
C GLY A 282 7.57 -16.42 -9.15
N LEU A 283 8.02 -15.24 -9.59
CA LEU A 283 9.22 -15.09 -10.41
C LEU A 283 10.48 -15.50 -9.65
N ASP A 284 10.64 -15.07 -8.40
CA ASP A 284 11.80 -15.42 -7.56
C ASP A 284 11.96 -16.94 -7.39
N LYS A 285 10.84 -17.66 -7.17
CA LYS A 285 10.84 -19.12 -7.07
C LYS A 285 11.22 -19.80 -8.37
N GLN A 286 10.81 -19.27 -9.52
CA GLN A 286 11.19 -19.81 -10.83
C GLN A 286 12.70 -19.60 -11.08
N THR A 287 13.20 -18.42 -10.79
CA THR A 287 14.63 -18.09 -10.91
C THR A 287 15.49 -19.01 -10.06
N GLN A 288 15.12 -19.23 -8.78
CA GLN A 288 15.83 -20.15 -7.90
C GLN A 288 15.87 -21.58 -8.42
N LYS A 289 14.73 -22.09 -8.96
CA LYS A 289 14.69 -23.44 -9.56
C LYS A 289 15.63 -23.57 -10.76
N VAL A 290 15.62 -22.56 -11.65
CA VAL A 290 16.50 -22.55 -12.83
C VAL A 290 17.99 -22.52 -12.40
N GLU A 291 18.34 -21.70 -11.40
CA GLU A 291 19.71 -21.68 -10.86
C GLU A 291 20.13 -23.01 -10.22
N GLU A 292 19.23 -23.69 -9.52
CA GLU A 292 19.47 -25.02 -8.96
C GLU A 292 19.64 -26.08 -10.06
N GLU A 293 18.84 -26.03 -11.11
CA GLU A 293 18.94 -26.94 -12.26
C GLU A 293 20.24 -26.71 -13.03
N VAL A 294 20.65 -25.47 -13.27
CA VAL A 294 21.93 -25.13 -13.91
C VAL A 294 23.10 -25.63 -13.08
N LYS A 295 23.11 -25.38 -11.77
CA LYS A 295 24.16 -25.89 -10.86
C LYS A 295 24.21 -27.41 -10.80
N ALA A 296 23.09 -28.09 -10.93
CA ALA A 296 23.01 -29.54 -10.99
C ALA A 296 23.59 -30.10 -12.32
N GLN A 297 23.32 -29.41 -13.43
CA GLN A 297 23.90 -29.77 -14.74
C GLN A 297 25.39 -29.54 -14.79
N GLU A 298 25.91 -28.41 -14.30
CA GLU A 298 27.36 -28.14 -14.21
C GLU A 298 28.11 -29.22 -13.40
N LYS A 299 27.56 -29.63 -12.24
CA LYS A 299 28.12 -30.72 -11.43
C LYS A 299 28.13 -32.07 -12.15
N THR A 300 27.17 -32.30 -13.02
CA THR A 300 27.08 -33.56 -13.79
C THR A 300 28.03 -33.57 -14.96
N GLU A 301 28.39 -32.44 -15.53
CA GLU A 301 29.39 -32.30 -16.58
C GLU A 301 30.84 -32.39 -16.04
N GLU A 302 31.10 -31.82 -14.85
CA GLU A 302 32.42 -31.96 -14.18
C GLU A 302 32.76 -33.44 -13.83
N VAL A 303 31.75 -34.25 -13.53
CA VAL A 303 31.93 -35.67 -13.22
C VAL A 303 32.17 -36.51 -14.49
N LYS A 304 31.85 -35.98 -15.69
CA LYS A 304 32.02 -36.69 -16.99
C LYS A 304 33.30 -36.31 -17.74
N ALA A 305 34.15 -35.42 -17.22
CA ALA A 305 35.42 -35.14 -17.84
C ALA A 305 36.36 -36.37 -17.74
N PRO A 306 36.94 -36.88 -18.86
CA PRO A 306 37.78 -38.07 -18.82
C PRO A 306 39.07 -37.80 -18.07
N VAL A 307 39.35 -38.61 -17.05
CA VAL A 307 40.66 -38.64 -16.40
C VAL A 307 41.65 -39.23 -17.40
N GLU A 308 42.42 -38.40 -18.10
CA GLU A 308 43.59 -38.83 -18.85
C GLU A 308 44.61 -39.48 -17.92
N LYS A 309 44.72 -40.83 -18.01
CA LYS A 309 45.78 -41.59 -17.36
C LYS A 309 47.12 -41.24 -17.98
N LYS A 310 47.95 -40.43 -17.30
CA LYS A 310 49.36 -40.30 -17.59
C LYS A 310 50.05 -41.60 -17.17
N THR A 311 50.32 -42.47 -18.14
CA THR A 311 51.24 -43.64 -18.01
C THR A 311 52.66 -43.14 -17.94
N ALA A 312 53.25 -43.25 -16.76
CA ALA A 312 54.68 -43.03 -16.57
C ALA A 312 55.50 -44.17 -17.19
N LYS A 313 56.25 -43.91 -18.24
CA LYS A 313 57.34 -44.79 -18.74
C LYS A 313 58.61 -44.47 -17.95
N LYS A 314 58.99 -45.43 -17.12
CA LYS A 314 60.40 -45.54 -16.59
C LYS A 314 61.30 -45.94 -17.72
N THR A 315 62.37 -45.17 -18.01
CA THR A 315 63.59 -45.65 -18.65
C THR A 315 64.79 -45.07 -17.90
N SER A 316 65.58 -46.02 -17.41
CA SER A 316 66.92 -45.84 -16.81
C SER A 316 67.97 -45.53 -17.88
N SER A 317 68.89 -44.64 -17.65
CA SER A 317 70.32 -44.96 -17.62
C SER A 317 71.24 -43.75 -17.78
N LYS A 318 72.19 -43.71 -16.85
CA LYS A 318 73.59 -43.37 -16.96
C LYS A 318 74.10 -42.03 -17.47
N SER A 319 74.63 -41.37 -16.48
CA SER A 319 75.95 -40.67 -16.43
C SER A 319 76.62 -40.25 -17.73
N LYS A 320 76.97 -38.95 -17.84
CA LYS A 320 78.37 -38.50 -17.95
C LYS A 320 78.48 -36.99 -17.70
N LYS A 321 79.45 -36.73 -16.85
CA LYS A 321 80.12 -35.48 -16.56
C LYS A 321 80.78 -34.95 -17.82
N VAL A 322 80.83 -33.71 -18.08
CA VAL A 322 81.97 -32.90 -18.51
C VAL A 322 81.64 -31.42 -18.37
N GLU A 323 82.65 -30.80 -17.84
CA GLU A 323 82.91 -29.41 -17.50
C GLU A 323 82.95 -28.43 -18.66
N SER A 324 82.99 -27.21 -18.22
CA SER A 324 83.69 -26.01 -18.74
C SER A 324 82.84 -25.05 -19.59
N GLU A 325 82.70 -23.91 -19.09
CA GLU A 325 83.40 -22.61 -19.21
C GLU A 325 82.86 -21.67 -20.29
N VAL A 326 82.54 -20.50 -19.77
CA VAL A 326 82.90 -19.16 -20.29
C VAL A 326 82.26 -18.73 -21.65
N GLU A 327 81.38 -17.81 -21.68
CA GLU A 327 81.47 -16.33 -21.75
C GLU A 327 80.14 -15.65 -21.40
#